data_2f1f728376d0fbbe3bd6535b226e399d
#
_entry.id   2f1f728376d0fbbe3bd6535b226e399d
#
_cell.length_a   1.000
_cell.length_b   1.000
_cell.length_c   1.000
_cell.angle_alpha   90.00
_cell.angle_beta   90.00
_cell.angle_gamma   90.00
#
_symmetry.space_group_name_H-M   'P 1'
#
loop_
_entity.id
_entity.type
_entity.pdbx_description
1 polymer ?
#
loop_
_entity_poly.entity_id
_entity_poly.type
_entity_poly.pdbx_seq_one_letter_code
_entity_poly.pdbx_strand_id
1 'polypeptide(L)'
;MRPTRPQRAKARQRGAALILMLVIVVMGAAGFLVSSLSSSGLQLARDQKTALALSQAKEALIGYAVTKTDYPLGNLPCPDTDDDGISDAGGSTECPQYIGRLPWKTLGLPDLRDSTGERLWYTLSRNVRRYTSVRPLNSDTTGTLNVTGTKTENNLIAIVFSPGSNVGTQSRSTTQTTFCTTTNTTILESRCAANYLEGSNDDPSPGAAPNLNYQNANSGIDFNDQLISISHDQIFSTVEKRIGNEIKNILNTYYAAWGAYPFAAPFADPSTSNFNGQASPARYNGLLPIGNNVMPTWAGIPTVSFSSGGSYDYCELRDGSANDSRWRCRDIAISAGETITITGTLNNVGRGLWRPHNIGNICEVRARNSSGINVLATTVLNNVTITSSLNTNGSATIAFRAQGKAGYGTLQRIELRDILDYTTDIRTNSNTSDCSPTPTSPIIPTWLFNDSTDGNNWHQVVYYAVAQGYAPGGDHTCTTSPCLTVNGQSGGSDKQAVVIMTSGALASQTDHPTGTLTDYLEDENATPNLIYENKTRSSTFNDQVITVAP
;
A
#
# COMPACT_ATOMS: atom_id res chain seq x y z
N MET A 1 -106.84 29.66 -54.93
CA MET A 1 -106.25 28.70 -54.02
C MET A 1 -104.75 28.91 -54.01
N ARG A 2 -104.12 29.39 -52.90
CA ARG A 2 -102.70 29.60 -52.75
C ARG A 2 -102.12 28.41 -51.96
N PRO A 3 -101.00 27.78 -52.36
CA PRO A 3 -100.40 26.71 -51.60
C PRO A 3 -99.54 27.27 -50.48
N THR A 4 -99.72 26.76 -49.25
CA THR A 4 -98.94 27.05 -48.07
C THR A 4 -97.53 26.36 -48.12
N ARG A 5 -96.45 27.10 -47.89
CA ARG A 5 -95.03 26.63 -47.73
C ARG A 5 -94.85 25.95 -46.38
N PRO A 6 -94.21 24.79 -46.29
CA PRO A 6 -93.85 24.19 -45.01
C PRO A 6 -92.67 24.92 -44.36
N GLN A 7 -92.77 25.26 -43.10
CA GLN A 7 -91.72 25.78 -42.28
C GLN A 7 -90.71 24.67 -41.95
N ARG A 8 -89.44 24.87 -42.28
CA ARG A 8 -88.34 23.98 -41.85
C ARG A 8 -88.07 24.22 -40.35
N ALA A 9 -88.22 23.21 -39.55
CA ALA A 9 -87.80 23.19 -38.15
C ALA A 9 -86.26 23.33 -38.04
N LYS A 10 -85.81 24.34 -37.30
CA LYS A 10 -84.38 24.50 -36.94
C LYS A 10 -84.03 23.43 -35.93
N ALA A 11 -83.26 22.41 -36.39
CA ALA A 11 -82.65 21.42 -35.49
C ALA A 11 -81.66 22.17 -34.55
N ARG A 12 -81.89 22.05 -33.27
CA ARG A 12 -81.02 22.59 -32.21
C ARG A 12 -79.67 21.87 -32.21
N GLN A 13 -78.59 22.50 -32.68
CA GLN A 13 -77.22 21.99 -32.62
C GLN A 13 -76.61 22.14 -31.21
N ARG A 14 -77.28 21.63 -30.17
CA ARG A 14 -76.78 21.69 -28.78
C ARG A 14 -75.73 20.59 -28.49
N GLY A 15 -75.66 19.51 -29.24
CA GLY A 15 -74.72 18.44 -29.03
C GLY A 15 -73.32 18.66 -29.62
N ALA A 16 -73.25 19.39 -30.77
CA ALA A 16 -71.97 19.61 -31.45
C ALA A 16 -71.01 20.51 -30.64
N ALA A 17 -71.53 21.52 -29.97
CA ALA A 17 -70.70 22.42 -29.12
C ALA A 17 -70.13 21.68 -27.89
N LEU A 18 -70.89 20.76 -27.31
CA LEU A 18 -70.42 19.99 -26.14
C LEU A 18 -69.33 18.95 -26.51
N ILE A 19 -69.49 18.34 -27.67
CA ILE A 19 -68.46 17.42 -28.24
C ILE A 19 -67.18 18.21 -28.57
N LEU A 20 -67.30 19.42 -29.14
CA LEU A 20 -66.16 20.24 -29.46
C LEU A 20 -65.42 20.71 -28.19
N MET A 21 -66.14 21.14 -27.14
CA MET A 21 -65.56 21.44 -25.83
C MET A 21 -64.85 20.24 -25.21
N LEU A 22 -65.49 19.05 -25.25
CA LEU A 22 -64.89 17.81 -24.73
C LEU A 22 -63.58 17.47 -25.44
N VAL A 23 -63.56 17.59 -26.76
CA VAL A 23 -62.35 17.33 -27.57
C VAL A 23 -61.25 18.34 -27.22
N ILE A 24 -61.56 19.61 -27.05
CA ILE A 24 -60.56 20.63 -26.65
C ILE A 24 -60.02 20.35 -25.26
N VAL A 25 -60.84 19.95 -24.29
CA VAL A 25 -60.41 19.62 -22.92
C VAL A 25 -59.56 18.34 -22.93
N VAL A 26 -59.93 17.31 -23.67
CA VAL A 26 -59.13 16.07 -23.81
C VAL A 26 -57.81 16.34 -24.50
N MET A 27 -57.77 17.14 -25.57
CA MET A 27 -56.54 17.51 -26.25
C MET A 27 -55.65 18.39 -25.36
N GLY A 28 -56.23 19.31 -24.60
CA GLY A 28 -55.54 20.15 -23.61
C GLY A 28 -54.93 19.31 -22.47
N ALA A 29 -55.72 18.38 -21.93
CA ALA A 29 -55.22 17.44 -20.90
C ALA A 29 -54.15 16.47 -21.43
N ALA A 30 -54.34 15.92 -22.63
CA ALA A 30 -53.32 15.08 -23.28
C ALA A 30 -52.02 15.87 -23.58
N GLY A 31 -52.13 17.11 -24.07
CA GLY A 31 -51.00 17.98 -24.30
C GLY A 31 -50.24 18.34 -23.01
N PHE A 32 -50.95 18.59 -21.91
CA PHE A 32 -50.36 18.83 -20.61
C PHE A 32 -49.66 17.57 -20.06
N LEU A 33 -50.26 16.41 -20.15
CA LEU A 33 -49.66 15.13 -19.74
C LEU A 33 -48.39 14.80 -20.55
N VAL A 34 -48.43 14.97 -21.85
CA VAL A 34 -47.26 14.73 -22.73
C VAL A 34 -46.15 15.72 -22.40
N SER A 35 -46.43 17.01 -22.14
CA SER A 35 -45.43 18.01 -21.79
C SER A 35 -44.83 17.76 -20.40
N SER A 36 -45.61 17.33 -19.41
CA SER A 36 -45.13 16.99 -18.07
C SER A 36 -44.27 15.71 -18.07
N LEU A 37 -44.64 14.71 -18.83
CA LEU A 37 -43.86 13.48 -19.00
C LEU A 37 -42.54 13.76 -19.75
N SER A 38 -42.55 14.63 -20.75
CA SER A 38 -41.32 14.99 -21.48
C SER A 38 -40.34 15.81 -20.60
N SER A 39 -40.85 16.71 -19.77
CA SER A 39 -40.01 17.49 -18.83
C SER A 39 -39.37 16.60 -17.77
N SER A 40 -40.13 15.68 -17.18
CA SER A 40 -39.60 14.69 -16.21
C SER A 40 -38.58 13.76 -16.84
N GLY A 41 -38.79 13.32 -18.07
CA GLY A 41 -37.82 12.50 -18.81
C GLY A 41 -36.52 13.22 -19.10
N LEU A 42 -36.57 14.52 -19.46
CA LEU A 42 -35.39 15.35 -19.69
C LEU A 42 -34.63 15.61 -18.38
N GLN A 43 -35.32 15.82 -17.28
CA GLN A 43 -34.68 16.00 -15.99
C GLN A 43 -34.00 14.71 -15.54
N LEU A 44 -34.66 13.57 -15.63
CA LEU A 44 -34.06 12.27 -15.34
C LEU A 44 -32.80 12.02 -16.17
N ALA A 45 -32.81 12.33 -17.46
CA ALA A 45 -31.64 12.16 -18.33
C ALA A 45 -30.48 13.09 -17.93
N ARG A 46 -30.76 14.31 -17.46
CA ARG A 46 -29.76 15.24 -16.94
C ARG A 46 -29.14 14.70 -15.64
N ASP A 47 -29.99 14.27 -14.69
CA ASP A 47 -29.55 13.73 -13.42
C ASP A 47 -28.69 12.47 -13.63
N GLN A 48 -29.10 11.58 -14.55
CA GLN A 48 -28.32 10.41 -14.94
C GLN A 48 -26.95 10.77 -15.52
N LYS A 49 -26.87 11.78 -16.40
CA LYS A 49 -25.59 12.24 -16.98
C LYS A 49 -24.67 12.77 -15.90
N THR A 50 -25.16 13.58 -14.98
CA THR A 50 -24.39 14.12 -13.87
C THR A 50 -23.91 13.01 -12.92
N ALA A 51 -24.81 12.10 -12.54
CA ALA A 51 -24.48 10.98 -11.66
C ALA A 51 -23.42 10.06 -12.29
N LEU A 52 -23.49 9.83 -13.61
CA LEU A 52 -22.49 9.05 -14.33
C LEU A 52 -21.11 9.74 -14.32
N ALA A 53 -21.06 11.05 -14.57
CA ALA A 53 -19.81 11.82 -14.53
C ALA A 53 -19.18 11.80 -13.12
N LEU A 54 -19.98 11.99 -12.08
CA LEU A 54 -19.53 11.90 -10.68
C LEU A 54 -19.01 10.50 -10.33
N SER A 55 -19.73 9.44 -10.75
CA SER A 55 -19.32 8.05 -10.52
C SER A 55 -18.00 7.72 -11.24
N GLN A 56 -17.85 8.13 -12.50
CA GLN A 56 -16.61 7.92 -13.26
C GLN A 56 -15.42 8.66 -12.60
N ALA A 57 -15.62 9.88 -12.13
CA ALA A 57 -14.61 10.63 -11.41
C ALA A 57 -14.18 9.91 -10.11
N LYS A 58 -15.15 9.43 -9.33
CA LYS A 58 -14.92 8.66 -8.12
C LYS A 58 -14.09 7.39 -8.38
N GLU A 59 -14.51 6.58 -9.35
CA GLU A 59 -13.81 5.35 -9.71
C GLU A 59 -12.38 5.60 -10.19
N ALA A 60 -12.17 6.70 -10.94
CA ALA A 60 -10.84 7.06 -11.40
C ALA A 60 -9.93 7.53 -10.26
N LEU A 61 -10.45 8.27 -9.27
CA LEU A 61 -9.70 8.65 -8.08
C LEU A 61 -9.30 7.43 -7.25
N ILE A 62 -10.21 6.49 -7.04
CA ILE A 62 -9.93 5.21 -6.36
C ILE A 62 -8.88 4.42 -7.16
N GLY A 63 -9.06 4.31 -8.48
CA GLY A 63 -8.10 3.65 -9.36
C GLY A 63 -6.70 4.28 -9.31
N TYR A 64 -6.62 5.61 -9.29
CA TYR A 64 -5.36 6.34 -9.14
C TYR A 64 -4.65 6.00 -7.82
N ALA A 65 -5.38 6.05 -6.71
CA ALA A 65 -4.83 5.76 -5.37
C ALA A 65 -4.26 4.34 -5.26
N VAL A 66 -4.85 3.38 -5.99
CA VAL A 66 -4.45 1.96 -5.96
C VAL A 66 -3.31 1.65 -6.93
N THR A 67 -3.25 2.31 -8.09
CA THR A 67 -2.37 1.89 -9.19
C THR A 67 -1.08 2.69 -9.32
N LYS A 68 -1.05 3.94 -8.87
CA LYS A 68 0.14 4.79 -8.99
C LYS A 68 1.28 4.25 -8.15
N THR A 69 2.45 4.08 -8.78
CA THR A 69 3.67 3.57 -8.16
C THR A 69 4.71 4.66 -7.86
N ASP A 70 4.58 5.82 -8.49
CA ASP A 70 5.49 6.96 -8.29
C ASP A 70 5.26 7.69 -6.96
N TYR A 71 4.14 7.39 -6.30
CA TYR A 71 3.73 7.93 -5.00
C TYR A 71 3.28 6.80 -4.08
N PRO A 72 3.24 7.06 -2.77
CA PRO A 72 2.68 6.09 -1.82
C PRO A 72 1.28 5.63 -2.22
N LEU A 73 1.02 4.34 -2.11
CA LEU A 73 -0.31 3.79 -2.34
C LEU A 73 -1.34 4.45 -1.41
N GLY A 74 -2.51 4.77 -1.92
CA GLY A 74 -3.52 5.54 -1.21
C GLY A 74 -3.44 7.06 -1.42
N ASN A 75 -2.36 7.57 -2.02
CA ASN A 75 -2.18 8.99 -2.31
C ASN A 75 -3.12 9.46 -3.43
N LEU A 76 -3.74 10.63 -3.25
CA LEU A 76 -4.61 11.25 -4.24
C LEU A 76 -3.90 12.43 -4.94
N PRO A 77 -4.27 12.74 -6.20
CA PRO A 77 -3.71 13.88 -6.91
C PRO A 77 -4.19 15.20 -6.30
N CYS A 78 -3.39 16.25 -6.40
CA CYS A 78 -3.88 17.59 -6.07
C CYS A 78 -4.95 18.04 -7.06
N PRO A 79 -5.88 18.92 -6.65
CA PRO A 79 -6.82 19.56 -7.56
C PRO A 79 -6.09 20.34 -8.66
N ASP A 80 -6.73 20.43 -9.82
CA ASP A 80 -6.34 21.32 -10.91
C ASP A 80 -6.85 22.75 -10.59
N THR A 81 -5.94 23.70 -10.41
CA THR A 81 -6.27 25.09 -10.02
C THR A 81 -6.13 26.07 -11.19
N ASP A 82 -5.52 25.65 -12.29
CA ASP A 82 -5.33 26.49 -13.46
C ASP A 82 -6.17 26.09 -14.69
N ASP A 83 -7.03 25.05 -14.49
CA ASP A 83 -8.03 24.58 -15.45
C ASP A 83 -7.42 23.91 -16.70
N ASP A 84 -6.19 23.37 -16.58
CA ASP A 84 -5.50 22.67 -17.68
C ASP A 84 -5.77 21.16 -17.71
N GLY A 85 -6.43 20.62 -16.68
CA GLY A 85 -6.77 19.21 -16.51
C GLY A 85 -5.67 18.38 -15.87
N ILE A 86 -4.56 18.97 -15.45
CA ILE A 86 -3.43 18.31 -14.81
C ILE A 86 -3.45 18.63 -13.29
N SER A 87 -2.98 17.71 -12.49
CA SER A 87 -2.84 17.91 -11.05
C SER A 87 -1.74 18.94 -10.76
N ASP A 88 -2.08 20.00 -10.02
CA ASP A 88 -1.14 21.03 -9.59
C ASP A 88 -0.31 20.56 -8.39
N ALA A 89 0.44 19.49 -8.57
CA ALA A 89 1.37 19.05 -7.55
C ALA A 89 2.61 19.93 -7.56
N GLY A 90 2.79 20.74 -6.55
CA GLY A 90 4.02 21.50 -6.32
C GLY A 90 5.20 20.57 -5.98
N GLY A 91 5.68 19.75 -6.91
CA GLY A 91 6.77 18.81 -6.68
C GLY A 91 6.48 17.78 -5.60
N SER A 92 7.43 17.53 -4.69
CA SER A 92 7.26 16.63 -3.53
C SER A 92 6.47 17.26 -2.37
N THR A 93 5.68 18.30 -2.62
CA THR A 93 5.09 19.16 -1.61
C THR A 93 3.59 19.01 -1.46
N GLU A 94 3.03 19.68 -0.47
CA GLU A 94 1.58 19.84 -0.29
C GLU A 94 0.90 20.39 -1.55
N CYS A 95 -0.39 20.15 -1.66
CA CYS A 95 -1.17 20.79 -2.71
C CYS A 95 -1.17 22.31 -2.49
N PRO A 96 -1.01 23.12 -3.55
CA PRO A 96 -1.17 24.59 -3.44
C PRO A 96 -2.55 24.96 -2.91
N GLN A 97 -3.56 24.19 -3.28
CA GLN A 97 -4.93 24.27 -2.80
C GLN A 97 -5.54 22.88 -2.67
N TYR A 98 -6.49 22.73 -1.75
CA TYR A 98 -7.18 21.48 -1.50
C TYR A 98 -8.58 21.41 -2.13
N ILE A 99 -8.99 22.45 -2.85
CA ILE A 99 -10.17 22.49 -3.70
C ILE A 99 -9.80 23.10 -5.06
N GLY A 100 -10.35 22.55 -6.13
CA GLY A 100 -10.13 22.99 -7.51
C GLY A 100 -10.90 22.12 -8.49
N ARG A 101 -10.55 22.18 -9.75
CA ARG A 101 -11.12 21.29 -10.76
C ARG A 101 -10.61 19.86 -10.60
N LEU A 102 -11.41 18.90 -11.07
CA LEU A 102 -10.96 17.52 -11.18
C LEU A 102 -9.80 17.42 -12.18
N PRO A 103 -8.62 16.88 -11.80
CA PRO A 103 -7.47 16.78 -12.69
C PRO A 103 -7.64 15.60 -13.68
N TRP A 104 -8.58 15.74 -14.61
CA TRP A 104 -9.06 14.67 -15.46
C TRP A 104 -7.98 14.05 -16.37
N LYS A 105 -7.01 14.83 -16.86
CA LYS A 105 -5.88 14.30 -17.64
C LYS A 105 -4.94 13.44 -16.77
N THR A 106 -4.63 13.90 -15.56
CA THR A 106 -3.83 13.13 -14.59
C THR A 106 -4.50 11.80 -14.24
N LEU A 107 -5.82 11.78 -14.17
CA LEU A 107 -6.62 10.59 -13.93
C LEU A 107 -6.83 9.71 -15.19
N GLY A 108 -6.36 10.15 -16.35
CA GLY A 108 -6.56 9.43 -17.62
C GLY A 108 -8.01 9.40 -18.11
N LEU A 109 -8.80 10.39 -17.71
CA LEU A 109 -10.21 10.53 -18.07
C LEU A 109 -10.40 11.46 -19.28
N PRO A 110 -11.52 11.36 -20.00
CA PRO A 110 -11.97 12.43 -20.87
C PRO A 110 -12.35 13.67 -20.03
N ASP A 111 -12.52 14.83 -20.65
CA ASP A 111 -13.03 16.05 -20.01
C ASP A 111 -14.47 15.84 -19.50
N LEU A 112 -14.59 15.30 -18.29
CA LEU A 112 -15.89 14.97 -17.68
C LEU A 112 -16.66 16.26 -17.37
N ARG A 113 -17.90 16.28 -17.79
CA ARG A 113 -18.81 17.41 -17.57
C ARG A 113 -20.17 16.94 -17.08
N ASP A 114 -20.77 17.72 -16.25
CA ASP A 114 -22.13 17.51 -15.77
C ASP A 114 -23.19 17.71 -16.88
N SER A 115 -24.45 17.68 -16.50
CA SER A 115 -25.55 17.87 -17.46
C SER A 115 -25.66 19.28 -18.02
N THR A 116 -25.10 20.28 -17.33
CA THR A 116 -25.07 21.68 -17.75
C THR A 116 -23.85 22.01 -18.62
N GLY A 117 -22.91 21.09 -18.73
CA GLY A 117 -21.68 21.25 -19.48
C GLY A 117 -20.50 21.77 -18.67
N GLU A 118 -20.67 21.90 -17.36
CA GLU A 118 -19.61 22.36 -16.44
C GLU A 118 -18.68 21.24 -16.04
N ARG A 119 -17.38 21.56 -15.87
CA ARG A 119 -16.37 20.64 -15.36
C ARG A 119 -16.59 20.38 -13.88
N LEU A 120 -16.28 19.17 -13.44
CA LEU A 120 -16.39 18.76 -12.05
C LEU A 120 -15.35 19.48 -11.18
N TRP A 121 -15.72 19.75 -9.96
CA TRP A 121 -14.85 20.22 -8.89
C TRP A 121 -14.45 19.08 -7.98
N TYR A 122 -13.37 19.24 -7.25
CA TYR A 122 -12.78 18.21 -6.44
C TYR A 122 -12.09 18.78 -5.22
N THR A 123 -12.31 18.16 -4.07
CA THR A 123 -11.58 18.45 -2.82
C THR A 123 -11.09 17.14 -2.20
N LEU A 124 -9.98 17.20 -1.50
CA LEU A 124 -9.41 16.06 -0.79
C LEU A 124 -8.99 16.43 0.62
N SER A 125 -9.03 15.43 1.51
CA SER A 125 -8.47 15.53 2.84
C SER A 125 -6.95 15.71 2.77
N ARG A 126 -6.42 16.65 3.54
CA ARG A 126 -4.99 16.92 3.60
C ARG A 126 -4.17 15.70 4.02
N ASN A 127 -4.75 14.83 4.85
CA ASN A 127 -4.08 13.64 5.36
C ASN A 127 -3.79 12.58 4.29
N VAL A 128 -4.54 12.56 3.19
CA VAL A 128 -4.33 11.62 2.08
C VAL A 128 -3.40 12.15 1.00
N ARG A 129 -2.81 13.30 1.25
CA ARG A 129 -1.72 13.83 0.44
C ARG A 129 -0.43 13.77 1.23
N ARG A 130 0.36 12.74 1.00
CA ARG A 130 1.68 12.65 1.58
C ARG A 130 2.66 13.55 0.85
N TYR A 131 3.39 14.38 1.58
CA TYR A 131 4.44 15.22 1.01
C TYR A 131 5.76 15.18 1.81
N THR A 132 5.73 14.60 3.03
CA THR A 132 6.92 14.42 3.87
C THR A 132 6.81 13.15 4.71
N SER A 133 7.93 12.68 5.26
CA SER A 133 7.95 11.58 6.24
C SER A 133 7.15 11.83 7.53
N VAL A 134 6.69 13.06 7.73
CA VAL A 134 5.92 13.46 8.92
C VAL A 134 4.48 12.95 8.88
N ARG A 135 3.97 12.59 7.70
CA ARG A 135 2.61 12.07 7.53
C ARG A 135 2.67 10.75 6.76
N PRO A 136 2.87 9.63 7.45
CA PRO A 136 2.75 8.33 6.81
C PRO A 136 1.35 8.14 6.25
N LEU A 137 1.25 7.47 5.12
CA LEU A 137 -0.01 7.15 4.47
C LEU A 137 -0.20 5.63 4.51
N ASN A 138 -1.07 5.18 5.39
CA ASN A 138 -1.42 3.77 5.58
C ASN A 138 -2.88 3.65 6.05
N SER A 139 -3.28 2.48 6.53
CA SER A 139 -4.64 2.22 6.98
C SER A 139 -5.13 3.11 8.13
N ASP A 140 -4.24 3.65 8.96
CA ASP A 140 -4.61 4.59 10.05
C ASP A 140 -4.88 6.02 9.56
N THR A 141 -4.68 6.28 8.27
CA THR A 141 -4.89 7.62 7.73
C THR A 141 -6.36 7.93 7.61
N THR A 142 -6.90 8.71 8.52
CA THR A 142 -8.31 9.14 8.50
C THR A 142 -8.53 10.36 7.62
N GLY A 143 -9.68 10.41 6.97
CA GLY A 143 -10.16 11.61 6.30
C GLY A 143 -10.57 12.70 7.29
N THR A 144 -10.58 13.94 6.84
CA THR A 144 -10.96 15.10 7.66
C THR A 144 -12.18 15.84 7.14
N LEU A 145 -12.71 15.44 5.97
CA LEU A 145 -13.84 16.12 5.35
C LEU A 145 -15.17 15.55 5.87
N ASN A 146 -16.14 16.43 6.03
CA ASN A 146 -17.50 16.07 6.46
C ASN A 146 -18.51 16.63 5.48
N VAL A 147 -19.64 15.93 5.33
CA VAL A 147 -20.81 16.41 4.59
C VAL A 147 -21.99 16.42 5.54
N THR A 148 -22.74 17.52 5.54
CA THR A 148 -23.96 17.69 6.34
C THR A 148 -25.15 18.00 5.42
N GLY A 149 -26.37 17.88 5.91
CA GLY A 149 -27.59 18.19 5.17
C GLY A 149 -28.49 16.98 4.95
N THR A 150 -28.86 16.69 3.70
CA THR A 150 -29.77 15.55 3.38
C THR A 150 -29.17 14.20 3.76
N LYS A 151 -27.86 14.09 3.72
CA LYS A 151 -27.09 12.95 4.21
C LYS A 151 -25.89 13.48 4.99
N THR A 152 -25.63 12.94 6.17
CA THR A 152 -24.46 13.26 6.97
C THR A 152 -23.41 12.18 6.81
N GLU A 153 -22.18 12.57 6.46
CA GLU A 153 -21.02 11.68 6.32
C GLU A 153 -19.81 12.38 6.94
N ASN A 154 -18.99 11.64 7.66
CA ASN A 154 -17.82 12.18 8.36
C ASN A 154 -16.56 11.44 7.94
N ASN A 155 -15.40 12.06 8.23
CA ASN A 155 -14.08 11.47 8.01
C ASN A 155 -13.87 11.03 6.55
N LEU A 156 -14.35 11.82 5.60
CA LEU A 156 -14.25 11.55 4.18
C LEU A 156 -12.84 11.87 3.66
N ILE A 157 -12.40 11.08 2.71
CA ILE A 157 -11.11 11.22 2.03
C ILE A 157 -11.15 12.29 0.95
N ALA A 158 -12.23 12.32 0.18
CA ALA A 158 -12.42 13.26 -0.91
C ALA A 158 -13.89 13.45 -1.24
N ILE A 159 -14.19 14.56 -1.92
CA ILE A 159 -15.53 14.87 -2.43
C ILE A 159 -15.37 15.38 -3.87
N VAL A 160 -16.24 14.92 -4.76
CA VAL A 160 -16.36 15.44 -6.13
C VAL A 160 -17.70 16.13 -6.27
N PHE A 161 -17.70 17.34 -6.85
CA PHE A 161 -18.89 18.16 -7.02
C PHE A 161 -19.21 18.37 -8.49
N SER A 162 -20.49 18.41 -8.80
CA SER A 162 -21.06 18.96 -10.02
C SER A 162 -21.69 20.29 -9.68
N PRO A 163 -21.19 21.40 -10.23
CA PRO A 163 -21.64 22.74 -9.85
C PRO A 163 -23.01 23.14 -10.46
N GLY A 164 -23.52 22.38 -11.41
CA GLY A 164 -24.75 22.75 -12.10
C GLY A 164 -24.67 24.07 -12.88
N SER A 165 -25.82 24.70 -13.12
CA SER A 165 -25.91 26.01 -13.76
C SER A 165 -25.62 27.14 -12.76
N ASN A 166 -25.28 28.33 -13.26
CA ASN A 166 -25.06 29.52 -12.42
C ASN A 166 -26.26 29.80 -11.51
N VAL A 167 -25.96 30.07 -10.25
CA VAL A 167 -26.94 30.45 -9.24
C VAL A 167 -26.65 31.86 -8.74
N GLY A 168 -27.70 32.67 -8.56
CA GLY A 168 -27.60 34.01 -8.00
C GLY A 168 -26.66 34.92 -8.78
N THR A 169 -25.60 35.41 -8.14
CA THR A 169 -24.63 36.37 -8.69
C THR A 169 -23.36 35.72 -9.22
N GLN A 170 -23.32 34.39 -9.33
CA GLN A 170 -22.14 33.65 -9.84
C GLN A 170 -21.78 34.12 -11.25
N SER A 171 -20.50 34.38 -11.49
CA SER A 171 -19.94 34.71 -12.80
C SER A 171 -18.79 33.82 -13.15
N ARG A 172 -18.85 33.14 -14.28
CA ARG A 172 -17.87 32.14 -14.75
C ARG A 172 -17.07 32.64 -15.95
N SER A 173 -16.75 33.96 -15.96
CA SER A 173 -16.02 34.59 -17.05
C SER A 173 -14.59 34.08 -17.14
N THR A 174 -14.14 33.76 -18.37
CA THR A 174 -12.77 33.37 -18.68
C THR A 174 -11.85 34.56 -18.95
N THR A 175 -12.38 35.78 -18.93
CA THR A 175 -11.64 37.00 -19.25
C THR A 175 -11.67 38.04 -18.12
N GLN A 176 -12.64 37.97 -17.23
CA GLN A 176 -12.75 38.84 -16.06
C GLN A 176 -12.10 38.20 -14.84
N THR A 177 -11.60 39.04 -13.94
CA THR A 177 -10.96 38.60 -12.69
C THR A 177 -11.79 39.04 -11.49
N THR A 178 -11.77 38.24 -10.44
CA THR A 178 -12.39 38.54 -9.15
C THR A 178 -11.42 38.22 -8.02
N PHE A 179 -11.63 38.85 -6.86
CA PHE A 179 -10.94 38.41 -5.66
C PHE A 179 -11.59 37.13 -5.17
N CYS A 180 -10.83 36.05 -5.17
CA CYS A 180 -11.31 34.74 -4.76
C CYS A 180 -10.87 34.44 -3.33
N THR A 181 -11.82 34.21 -2.45
CA THR A 181 -11.56 33.92 -1.03
C THR A 181 -10.83 32.60 -0.82
N THR A 182 -11.12 31.59 -1.66
CA THR A 182 -10.44 30.28 -1.60
C THR A 182 -8.95 30.36 -1.89
N THR A 183 -8.50 31.30 -2.70
CA THR A 183 -7.08 31.47 -3.03
C THR A 183 -6.44 32.68 -2.33
N ASN A 184 -7.25 33.54 -1.71
CA ASN A 184 -6.86 34.84 -1.15
C ASN A 184 -6.08 35.70 -2.17
N THR A 185 -6.45 35.61 -3.44
CA THR A 185 -5.79 36.30 -4.56
C THR A 185 -6.84 36.71 -5.61
N THR A 186 -6.45 37.65 -6.47
CA THR A 186 -7.25 37.96 -7.66
C THR A 186 -6.93 36.97 -8.79
N ILE A 187 -7.92 36.22 -9.20
CA ILE A 187 -7.82 35.22 -10.28
C ILE A 187 -8.97 35.38 -11.27
N LEU A 188 -8.90 34.61 -12.36
CA LEU A 188 -10.02 34.54 -13.31
C LEU A 188 -11.29 34.03 -12.60
N GLU A 189 -12.45 34.62 -12.91
CA GLU A 189 -13.72 34.18 -12.35
C GLU A 189 -14.03 32.72 -12.59
N SER A 190 -13.61 32.18 -13.76
CA SER A 190 -13.74 30.78 -14.14
C SER A 190 -12.92 29.81 -13.27
N ARG A 191 -11.99 30.30 -12.45
CA ARG A 191 -11.12 29.52 -11.57
C ARG A 191 -11.48 29.64 -10.09
N CYS A 192 -12.41 30.51 -9.73
CA CYS A 192 -12.83 30.72 -8.36
C CYS A 192 -13.98 29.79 -7.96
N ALA A 193 -13.80 28.98 -6.92
CA ALA A 193 -14.79 28.00 -6.46
C ALA A 193 -16.14 28.68 -6.11
N ALA A 194 -16.13 29.86 -5.49
CA ALA A 194 -17.32 30.60 -5.12
C ALA A 194 -18.22 31.01 -6.33
N ASN A 195 -17.69 30.98 -7.55
CA ASN A 195 -18.48 31.21 -8.77
C ASN A 195 -19.12 29.91 -9.32
N TYR A 196 -18.95 28.80 -8.64
CA TYR A 196 -19.43 27.49 -9.06
C TYR A 196 -20.17 26.73 -7.98
N LEU A 197 -19.71 26.82 -6.74
CA LEU A 197 -20.22 26.05 -5.63
C LEU A 197 -20.95 26.97 -4.63
N GLU A 198 -21.95 26.42 -3.94
CA GLU A 198 -22.82 27.18 -3.08
C GLU A 198 -22.63 26.84 -1.59
N GLY A 199 -22.94 27.82 -0.74
CA GLY A 199 -22.94 27.67 0.71
C GLY A 199 -21.57 27.31 1.26
N SER A 200 -21.45 26.22 2.03
CA SER A 200 -20.17 25.78 2.56
C SER A 200 -19.33 25.00 1.55
N ASN A 201 -19.83 24.76 0.33
CA ASN A 201 -19.09 24.04 -0.70
C ASN A 201 -18.06 24.91 -1.42
N ASP A 202 -18.17 26.23 -1.32
CA ASP A 202 -17.25 27.17 -1.97
C ASP A 202 -15.88 27.29 -1.28
N ASP A 203 -15.68 26.62 -0.16
CA ASP A 203 -14.48 26.64 0.71
C ASP A 203 -13.87 28.04 0.89
N PRO A 204 -14.36 28.84 1.84
CA PRO A 204 -13.85 30.18 2.08
C PRO A 204 -12.47 30.23 2.72
N SER A 205 -11.85 29.07 3.04
CA SER A 205 -10.56 29.00 3.70
C SER A 205 -9.42 28.92 2.70
N PRO A 206 -8.63 29.99 2.49
CA PRO A 206 -7.53 29.96 1.53
C PRO A 206 -6.34 29.11 2.01
N GLY A 207 -5.67 28.47 1.08
CA GLY A 207 -4.37 27.83 1.28
C GLY A 207 -4.43 26.43 1.84
N ALA A 208 -3.46 26.09 2.71
CA ALA A 208 -3.20 24.73 3.18
C ALA A 208 -4.18 24.21 4.25
N ALA A 209 -5.18 24.99 4.64
CA ALA A 209 -6.21 24.60 5.61
C ALA A 209 -7.57 24.49 4.88
N PRO A 210 -7.92 23.34 4.31
CA PRO A 210 -9.18 23.18 3.59
C PRO A 210 -10.38 23.34 4.54
N ASN A 211 -11.52 23.75 3.97
CA ASN A 211 -12.79 23.61 4.66
C ASN A 211 -12.99 22.14 5.03
N LEU A 212 -13.45 21.88 6.24
CA LEU A 212 -13.70 20.53 6.71
C LEU A 212 -15.17 20.13 6.58
N ASN A 213 -16.08 21.08 6.36
CA ASN A 213 -17.51 20.86 6.38
C ASN A 213 -18.17 21.36 5.09
N TYR A 214 -18.66 20.42 4.34
CA TYR A 214 -19.40 20.63 3.10
C TYR A 214 -20.88 20.33 3.33
N GLN A 215 -21.72 20.75 2.39
CA GLN A 215 -23.16 20.51 2.51
C GLN A 215 -23.71 19.77 1.30
N ASN A 216 -24.72 18.94 1.56
CA ASN A 216 -25.54 18.30 0.57
C ASN A 216 -27.00 18.70 0.83
N ALA A 217 -27.59 19.47 -0.08
CA ALA A 217 -28.97 19.94 0.03
C ALA A 217 -29.77 19.58 -1.23
N ASN A 218 -31.07 19.64 -1.11
CA ASN A 218 -31.94 19.49 -2.29
C ASN A 218 -31.76 20.68 -3.24
N SER A 219 -31.73 20.43 -4.53
CA SER A 219 -31.62 21.46 -5.54
C SER A 219 -32.79 22.44 -5.45
N GLY A 220 -32.46 23.75 -5.49
CA GLY A 220 -33.40 24.86 -5.40
C GLY A 220 -32.90 26.08 -6.18
N ILE A 221 -33.49 27.26 -5.89
CA ILE A 221 -33.13 28.50 -6.57
C ILE A 221 -31.76 29.04 -6.12
N ASP A 222 -31.33 28.68 -4.91
CA ASP A 222 -30.10 29.18 -4.29
C ASP A 222 -29.05 28.12 -4.09
N PHE A 223 -29.33 26.87 -4.49
CA PHE A 223 -28.42 25.72 -4.34
C PHE A 223 -28.69 24.67 -5.38
N ASN A 224 -27.66 24.26 -6.15
CA ASN A 224 -27.80 23.21 -7.16
C ASN A 224 -26.59 22.27 -7.25
N ASP A 225 -25.65 22.38 -6.33
CA ASP A 225 -24.53 21.45 -6.26
C ASP A 225 -24.99 20.01 -6.04
N GLN A 226 -24.44 19.11 -6.82
CA GLN A 226 -24.52 17.67 -6.56
C GLN A 226 -23.13 17.15 -6.20
N LEU A 227 -23.04 16.25 -5.25
CA LEU A 227 -21.75 15.72 -4.83
C LEU A 227 -21.75 14.21 -4.68
N ILE A 228 -20.57 13.63 -4.77
CA ILE A 228 -20.30 12.25 -4.40
C ILE A 228 -19.08 12.22 -3.48
N SER A 229 -19.21 11.53 -2.36
CA SER A 229 -18.16 11.37 -1.36
C SER A 229 -17.35 10.11 -1.59
N ILE A 230 -16.10 10.14 -1.14
CA ILE A 230 -15.18 9.01 -1.10
C ILE A 230 -14.77 8.79 0.34
N SER A 231 -15.19 7.65 0.92
CA SER A 231 -14.83 7.26 2.28
C SER A 231 -13.47 6.59 2.32
N HIS A 232 -12.90 6.47 3.53
CA HIS A 232 -11.68 5.73 3.80
C HIS A 232 -11.74 4.31 3.21
N ASP A 233 -12.76 3.53 3.56
CA ASP A 233 -12.85 2.13 3.16
C ASP A 233 -12.93 1.91 1.64
N GLN A 234 -13.46 2.88 0.90
CA GLN A 234 -13.55 2.78 -0.56
C GLN A 234 -12.17 2.84 -1.24
N ILE A 235 -11.20 3.48 -0.62
CA ILE A 235 -9.81 3.51 -1.11
C ILE A 235 -8.99 2.42 -0.42
N PHE A 236 -8.92 2.46 0.90
CA PHE A 236 -7.95 1.67 1.63
C PHE A 236 -8.24 0.18 1.62
N SER A 237 -9.51 -0.27 1.53
CA SER A 237 -9.79 -1.70 1.39
C SER A 237 -9.14 -2.34 0.15
N THR A 238 -9.06 -1.59 -0.95
CA THR A 238 -8.43 -2.06 -2.19
C THR A 238 -6.91 -1.92 -2.14
N VAL A 239 -6.40 -0.82 -1.56
CA VAL A 239 -4.97 -0.59 -1.33
C VAL A 239 -4.40 -1.67 -0.41
N GLU A 240 -5.04 -1.96 0.70
CA GLU A 240 -4.65 -3.00 1.67
C GLU A 240 -4.59 -4.37 1.01
N LYS A 241 -5.59 -4.72 0.23
CA LYS A 241 -5.58 -5.99 -0.52
C LYS A 241 -4.39 -6.09 -1.47
N ARG A 242 -4.04 -5.01 -2.15
CA ARG A 242 -2.85 -4.96 -3.01
C ARG A 242 -1.58 -5.14 -2.18
N ILE A 243 -1.42 -4.36 -1.11
CA ILE A 243 -0.25 -4.41 -0.22
C ILE A 243 -0.10 -5.80 0.40
N GLY A 244 -1.17 -6.37 0.91
CA GLY A 244 -1.14 -7.71 1.48
C GLY A 244 -0.75 -8.79 0.47
N ASN A 245 -1.16 -8.68 -0.79
CA ASN A 245 -0.69 -9.57 -1.85
C ASN A 245 0.79 -9.35 -2.20
N GLU A 246 1.29 -8.14 -2.15
CA GLU A 246 2.72 -7.86 -2.31
C GLU A 246 3.55 -8.44 -1.16
N ILE A 247 3.07 -8.29 0.08
CA ILE A 247 3.68 -8.93 1.26
C ILE A 247 3.67 -10.45 1.12
N LYS A 248 2.58 -11.04 0.66
CA LYS A 248 2.51 -12.47 0.33
C LYS A 248 3.62 -12.89 -0.64
N ASN A 249 3.85 -12.14 -1.71
CA ASN A 249 4.91 -12.42 -2.69
C ASN A 249 6.30 -12.32 -2.06
N ILE A 250 6.52 -11.33 -1.20
CA ILE A 250 7.75 -11.14 -0.43
C ILE A 250 8.00 -12.35 0.47
N LEU A 251 7.00 -12.77 1.24
CA LEU A 251 7.09 -13.93 2.13
C LEU A 251 7.38 -15.24 1.35
N ASN A 252 6.74 -15.44 0.20
CA ASN A 252 7.00 -16.59 -0.65
C ASN A 252 8.41 -16.55 -1.25
N THR A 253 8.92 -15.38 -1.61
CA THR A 253 10.32 -15.21 -2.06
C THR A 253 11.29 -15.52 -0.93
N TYR A 254 10.98 -15.07 0.29
CA TYR A 254 11.74 -15.40 1.48
C TYR A 254 11.75 -16.92 1.73
N TYR A 255 10.58 -17.56 1.69
CA TYR A 255 10.47 -19.01 1.86
C TYR A 255 11.27 -19.79 0.80
N ALA A 256 11.21 -19.38 -0.46
CA ALA A 256 11.98 -19.99 -1.54
C ALA A 256 13.51 -19.88 -1.31
N ALA A 257 13.97 -18.79 -0.70
CA ALA A 257 15.38 -18.57 -0.40
C ALA A 257 15.86 -19.34 0.85
N TRP A 258 14.98 -19.48 1.86
CA TRP A 258 15.37 -19.95 3.20
C TRP A 258 14.77 -21.29 3.61
N GLY A 259 13.78 -21.79 2.88
CA GLY A 259 13.04 -23.01 3.21
C GLY A 259 12.11 -22.87 4.43
N ALA A 260 11.95 -21.68 4.97
CA ALA A 260 11.06 -21.40 6.11
C ALA A 260 10.53 -19.97 6.02
N TYR A 261 9.38 -19.71 6.63
CA TYR A 261 8.89 -18.34 6.85
C TYR A 261 9.56 -17.74 8.08
N PRO A 262 9.74 -16.41 8.17
CA PRO A 262 10.38 -15.78 9.31
C PRO A 262 9.54 -15.91 10.58
N PHE A 263 10.17 -15.81 11.77
CA PHE A 263 9.42 -15.61 13.01
C PHE A 263 8.72 -14.26 13.00
N ALA A 264 7.53 -14.17 13.63
CA ALA A 264 6.83 -12.91 13.80
C ALA A 264 7.60 -11.93 14.71
N ALA A 265 7.44 -10.63 14.47
CA ALA A 265 7.92 -9.59 15.36
C ALA A 265 6.94 -9.45 16.55
N PRO A 266 7.43 -9.15 17.76
CA PRO A 266 6.56 -8.85 18.89
C PRO A 266 5.76 -7.57 18.61
N PHE A 267 4.61 -7.41 19.27
CA PHE A 267 3.93 -6.13 19.39
C PHE A 267 4.87 -5.20 20.17
N ALA A 268 5.64 -4.43 19.43
CA ALA A 268 6.75 -3.69 20.00
C ALA A 268 6.29 -2.36 20.55
N ASP A 269 7.02 -1.88 21.54
CA ASP A 269 7.09 -0.47 21.84
C ASP A 269 7.39 0.31 20.53
N PRO A 270 6.53 1.25 20.11
CA PRO A 270 6.75 2.05 18.92
C PRO A 270 8.07 2.83 18.90
N SER A 271 8.71 2.99 20.08
CA SER A 271 10.05 3.59 20.19
C SER A 271 11.17 2.66 19.73
N THR A 272 10.95 1.36 19.65
CA THR A 272 11.92 0.38 19.18
C THR A 272 11.62 0.02 17.71
N SER A 273 12.16 0.80 16.78
CA SER A 273 11.91 0.71 15.34
C SER A 273 12.34 -0.60 14.65
N ASN A 274 12.54 -1.69 15.38
CA ASN A 274 13.29 -2.83 14.84
C ASN A 274 12.44 -4.00 14.36
N PHE A 275 11.16 -4.05 14.53
CA PHE A 275 10.24 -5.11 14.04
C PHE A 275 10.94 -6.42 13.60
N ASN A 276 11.87 -6.90 14.44
CA ASN A 276 12.64 -8.11 14.16
C ASN A 276 11.84 -9.33 14.58
N GLY A 277 11.85 -10.38 13.78
CA GLY A 277 11.30 -11.65 14.17
C GLY A 277 11.94 -12.17 15.46
N GLN A 278 11.13 -12.62 16.41
CA GLN A 278 11.60 -13.09 17.71
C GLN A 278 11.84 -14.60 17.68
N ALA A 279 13.11 -14.98 17.77
CA ALA A 279 13.52 -16.39 17.76
C ALA A 279 13.55 -17.02 19.16
N SER A 280 13.73 -16.23 20.23
CA SER A 280 13.80 -16.76 21.59
C SER A 280 13.12 -15.83 22.61
N PRO A 281 12.00 -16.25 23.26
CA PRO A 281 11.22 -17.43 22.87
C PRO A 281 10.66 -17.28 21.44
N ALA A 282 10.52 -18.39 20.71
CA ALA A 282 10.04 -18.37 19.34
C ALA A 282 8.63 -17.80 19.24
N ARG A 283 8.44 -16.81 18.39
CA ARG A 283 7.16 -16.14 18.18
C ARG A 283 6.58 -16.47 16.81
N TYR A 284 5.42 -17.09 16.80
CA TYR A 284 4.75 -17.54 15.58
C TYR A 284 3.64 -16.61 15.11
N ASN A 285 3.27 -15.64 15.92
CA ASN A 285 2.27 -14.62 15.58
C ASN A 285 2.64 -13.26 16.17
N GLY A 286 2.28 -12.18 15.50
CA GLY A 286 2.60 -10.82 15.89
C GLY A 286 2.61 -9.87 14.71
N LEU A 287 3.53 -8.93 14.67
CA LEU A 287 3.69 -8.01 13.55
C LEU A 287 4.59 -8.59 12.46
N LEU A 288 4.47 -8.03 11.26
CA LEU A 288 5.31 -8.40 10.12
C LEU A 288 6.79 -8.13 10.46
N PRO A 289 7.68 -9.13 10.40
CA PRO A 289 9.08 -8.95 10.76
C PRO A 289 9.84 -8.29 9.62
N ILE A 290 10.00 -6.99 9.66
CA ILE A 290 10.78 -6.29 8.65
C ILE A 290 12.26 -6.48 8.89
N GLY A 291 12.70 -6.34 10.13
CA GLY A 291 14.09 -6.28 10.52
C GLY A 291 14.81 -5.08 9.92
N ASN A 292 15.51 -4.33 10.71
CA ASN A 292 16.48 -3.42 10.19
C ASN A 292 17.87 -4.06 10.28
N ASN A 293 18.83 -3.47 9.65
CA ASN A 293 20.26 -3.74 9.48
C ASN A 293 21.02 -4.54 10.58
N VAL A 294 20.34 -5.43 11.32
CA VAL A 294 21.04 -6.33 12.24
C VAL A 294 21.75 -7.38 11.40
N MET A 295 23.01 -7.12 11.19
CA MET A 295 23.88 -8.05 10.47
C MET A 295 23.93 -9.38 11.21
N PRO A 296 23.94 -10.51 10.50
CA PRO A 296 24.32 -11.76 11.11
C PRO A 296 25.69 -11.64 11.74
N THR A 297 25.85 -12.11 12.96
CA THR A 297 27.11 -12.10 13.68
C THR A 297 27.53 -13.52 14.00
N TRP A 298 28.84 -13.79 14.00
CA TRP A 298 29.33 -15.09 14.43
C TRP A 298 29.02 -15.33 15.91
N ALA A 299 28.45 -16.50 16.21
CA ALA A 299 28.14 -16.91 17.59
C ALA A 299 29.42 -17.25 18.40
N GLY A 300 30.52 -17.47 17.71
CA GLY A 300 31.81 -17.80 18.28
C GLY A 300 32.84 -18.05 17.18
N ILE A 301 34.04 -18.41 17.58
CA ILE A 301 35.12 -18.75 16.65
C ILE A 301 34.77 -20.06 15.94
N PRO A 302 34.75 -20.09 14.59
CA PRO A 302 34.49 -21.30 13.84
C PRO A 302 35.49 -22.43 14.12
N THR A 303 35.02 -23.65 13.99
CA THR A 303 35.86 -24.85 14.05
C THR A 303 36.45 -25.16 12.69
N VAL A 304 37.69 -25.63 12.68
CA VAL A 304 38.41 -26.06 11.47
C VAL A 304 38.76 -27.50 11.55
N SER A 305 38.51 -28.23 10.48
CA SER A 305 38.89 -29.66 10.35
C SER A 305 39.54 -29.91 9.01
N PHE A 306 40.39 -30.93 8.97
CA PHE A 306 41.10 -31.37 7.77
C PHE A 306 40.79 -32.85 7.49
N SER A 307 40.79 -33.24 6.22
CA SER A 307 40.55 -34.62 5.81
C SER A 307 41.73 -35.56 6.08
N SER A 308 42.95 -35.02 6.22
CA SER A 308 44.17 -35.81 6.52
C SER A 308 45.11 -35.06 7.47
N GLY A 309 46.24 -34.60 7.13
CA GLY A 309 47.27 -34.11 8.02
C GLY A 309 47.42 -32.58 8.13
N GLY A 310 46.44 -31.84 7.68
CA GLY A 310 46.47 -30.36 7.71
C GLY A 310 46.47 -29.78 9.13
N SER A 311 46.95 -28.55 9.28
CA SER A 311 47.00 -27.83 10.55
C SER A 311 46.76 -26.34 10.37
N TYR A 312 46.47 -25.68 11.46
CA TYR A 312 46.41 -24.23 11.55
C TYR A 312 46.92 -23.76 12.91
N ASP A 313 47.36 -22.50 13.00
CA ASP A 313 47.81 -21.93 14.29
C ASP A 313 46.60 -21.54 15.12
N TYR A 314 45.82 -20.56 14.65
CA TYR A 314 44.59 -20.17 15.33
C TYR A 314 43.58 -19.51 14.37
N CYS A 315 42.31 -19.52 14.79
CA CYS A 315 41.25 -18.78 14.13
C CYS A 315 40.72 -17.70 15.06
N GLU A 316 40.33 -16.57 14.49
CA GLU A 316 39.83 -15.41 15.25
C GLU A 316 38.70 -14.71 14.50
N LEU A 317 37.86 -14.02 15.25
CA LEU A 317 36.96 -13.01 14.71
C LEU A 317 37.74 -11.71 14.57
N ARG A 318 37.66 -11.05 13.41
CA ARG A 318 38.38 -9.82 13.18
C ARG A 318 37.62 -8.65 13.87
N ASP A 319 38.39 -7.87 14.66
CA ASP A 319 38.06 -6.58 15.26
C ASP A 319 37.00 -6.55 16.36
N GLY A 320 36.49 -7.67 16.85
CA GLY A 320 35.68 -7.72 18.10
C GLY A 320 34.46 -6.83 18.16
N SER A 321 34.10 -6.15 17.07
CA SER A 321 32.89 -5.34 17.01
C SER A 321 31.69 -6.19 16.64
N ALA A 322 30.58 -5.97 17.28
CA ALA A 322 29.33 -6.68 17.05
C ALA A 322 28.79 -6.61 15.61
N ASN A 323 29.44 -5.82 14.75
CA ASN A 323 29.05 -5.59 13.37
C ASN A 323 30.00 -6.24 12.34
N ASP A 324 31.02 -6.98 12.76
CA ASP A 324 31.98 -7.57 11.81
C ASP A 324 31.66 -9.07 11.62
N SER A 325 31.14 -9.41 10.45
CA SER A 325 30.93 -10.79 10.03
C SER A 325 32.20 -11.46 9.51
N ARG A 326 33.36 -10.84 9.73
CA ARG A 326 34.65 -11.33 9.23
C ARG A 326 35.29 -12.31 10.19
N TRP A 327 35.86 -13.33 9.61
CA TRP A 327 36.58 -14.34 10.33
C TRP A 327 37.84 -14.76 9.55
N ARG A 328 38.87 -15.14 10.24
CA ARG A 328 40.10 -15.58 9.63
C ARG A 328 40.76 -16.71 10.41
N CYS A 329 41.40 -17.63 9.70
CA CYS A 329 42.35 -18.60 10.26
C CYS A 329 43.73 -18.29 9.74
N ARG A 330 44.75 -18.48 10.59
CA ARG A 330 46.14 -18.18 10.30
C ARG A 330 46.99 -19.44 10.20
N ASP A 331 48.08 -19.32 9.42
CA ASP A 331 49.12 -20.31 9.26
C ASP A 331 48.59 -21.71 8.95
N ILE A 332 47.76 -21.77 7.89
CA ILE A 332 47.08 -22.97 7.47
C ILE A 332 47.98 -23.80 6.57
N ALA A 333 48.37 -24.96 7.03
CA ALA A 333 49.04 -25.98 6.23
C ALA A 333 48.04 -26.95 5.65
N ILE A 334 47.96 -27.02 4.33
CA ILE A 334 47.03 -27.89 3.59
C ILE A 334 47.73 -28.51 2.39
N SER A 335 47.68 -29.85 2.28
CA SER A 335 48.25 -30.59 1.18
C SER A 335 47.36 -30.58 -0.07
N ALA A 336 47.96 -30.87 -1.23
CA ALA A 336 47.21 -30.98 -2.47
C ALA A 336 46.10 -32.05 -2.35
N GLY A 337 44.88 -31.69 -2.70
CA GLY A 337 43.72 -32.57 -2.62
C GLY A 337 43.11 -32.74 -1.21
N GLU A 338 43.82 -32.27 -0.17
CA GLU A 338 43.30 -32.31 1.19
C GLU A 338 42.15 -31.33 1.33
N THR A 339 41.11 -31.75 2.01
CA THR A 339 39.93 -30.87 2.26
C THR A 339 40.06 -30.16 3.60
N ILE A 340 39.96 -28.84 3.57
CA ILE A 340 39.69 -28.02 4.75
C ILE A 340 38.20 -27.78 4.85
N THR A 341 37.64 -27.98 6.03
CA THR A 341 36.27 -27.65 6.34
C THR A 341 36.26 -26.71 7.54
N ILE A 342 35.57 -25.59 7.37
CA ILE A 342 35.43 -24.56 8.39
C ILE A 342 33.96 -24.43 8.68
N THR A 343 33.56 -24.67 9.93
CA THR A 343 32.15 -24.64 10.36
C THR A 343 31.97 -23.66 11.48
N GLY A 344 30.98 -22.78 11.33
CA GLY A 344 30.62 -21.79 12.32
C GLY A 344 29.13 -21.53 12.36
N THR A 345 28.69 -20.88 13.43
CA THR A 345 27.27 -20.50 13.60
C THR A 345 27.14 -18.99 13.52
N LEU A 346 26.18 -18.53 12.74
CA LEU A 346 25.76 -17.13 12.68
C LEU A 346 24.49 -16.93 13.49
N ASN A 347 24.46 -15.92 14.33
CA ASN A 347 23.27 -15.42 15.02
C ASN A 347 22.56 -14.36 14.17
N ASN A 348 21.35 -14.02 14.54
CA ASN A 348 20.51 -12.99 13.91
C ASN A 348 20.13 -13.29 12.45
N VAL A 349 20.13 -14.55 12.08
CA VAL A 349 19.73 -14.98 10.74
C VAL A 349 18.22 -15.16 10.70
N GLY A 350 17.59 -14.78 9.61
CA GLY A 350 16.15 -15.00 9.42
C GLY A 350 15.25 -14.07 10.26
N ARG A 351 15.76 -12.95 10.77
CA ARG A 351 15.02 -12.04 11.65
C ARG A 351 14.17 -10.99 10.95
N GLY A 352 14.23 -10.91 9.62
CA GLY A 352 13.43 -9.91 8.93
C GLY A 352 13.43 -10.03 7.43
N LEU A 353 12.47 -9.38 6.82
CA LEU A 353 12.25 -9.39 5.37
C LEU A 353 13.04 -8.30 4.63
N TRP A 354 13.62 -7.34 5.37
CA TRP A 354 14.31 -6.19 4.79
C TRP A 354 15.47 -6.56 3.87
N ARG A 355 16.22 -7.56 4.28
CA ARG A 355 17.28 -8.15 3.49
C ARG A 355 17.33 -9.62 3.82
N PRO A 356 16.77 -10.50 3.00
CA PRO A 356 17.02 -11.90 3.17
C PRO A 356 18.51 -12.09 2.93
N HIS A 357 19.20 -12.34 4.01
CA HIS A 357 20.58 -12.75 3.94
C HIS A 357 20.58 -14.14 3.35
N ASN A 358 21.09 -14.28 2.17
CA ASN A 358 21.34 -15.59 1.58
C ASN A 358 22.48 -16.22 2.38
N ILE A 359 22.13 -17.14 3.30
CA ILE A 359 23.10 -17.83 4.18
C ILE A 359 23.97 -18.77 3.32
N GLY A 360 24.23 -18.59 2.20
CA GLY A 360 25.10 -19.45 1.39
C GLY A 360 26.24 -18.68 0.79
N ASN A 361 26.19 -17.38 0.90
CA ASN A 361 27.08 -16.55 0.14
C ASN A 361 28.03 -15.80 1.08
N ILE A 362 29.21 -16.29 1.14
CA ILE A 362 30.37 -15.55 1.59
C ILE A 362 30.72 -14.60 0.45
N CYS A 363 30.64 -13.32 0.70
CA CYS A 363 30.90 -12.31 -0.33
C CYS A 363 32.33 -12.42 -0.84
N GLU A 364 33.28 -12.72 0.02
CA GLU A 364 34.66 -12.80 -0.37
C GLU A 364 35.44 -13.84 0.45
N VAL A 365 36.16 -14.71 -0.26
CA VAL A 365 37.17 -15.58 0.32
C VAL A 365 38.54 -15.02 -0.07
N ARG A 366 39.29 -14.54 0.91
CA ARG A 366 40.67 -14.07 0.72
C ARG A 366 41.68 -15.13 1.19
N ALA A 367 42.72 -15.34 0.41
CA ALA A 367 43.87 -16.11 0.82
C ALA A 367 45.10 -15.21 0.81
N ARG A 368 46.05 -15.49 1.72
CA ARG A 368 47.36 -14.88 1.74
C ARG A 368 48.43 -15.96 1.73
N ASN A 369 49.44 -15.82 0.88
CA ASN A 369 50.55 -16.81 0.84
C ASN A 369 51.50 -16.60 2.01
N SER A 370 52.47 -17.50 2.16
CA SER A 370 53.52 -17.46 3.19
C SER A 370 54.37 -16.21 3.15
N SER A 371 54.49 -15.57 2.00
CA SER A 371 55.20 -14.26 1.84
C SER A 371 54.34 -13.07 2.22
N GLY A 372 53.14 -13.24 2.72
CA GLY A 372 52.23 -12.15 3.12
C GLY A 372 51.51 -11.44 1.96
N ILE A 373 51.61 -11.98 0.75
CA ILE A 373 50.97 -11.41 -0.44
C ILE A 373 49.55 -11.97 -0.59
N ASN A 374 48.58 -11.11 -0.84
CA ASN A 374 47.22 -11.56 -1.16
C ASN A 374 47.22 -12.31 -2.51
N VAL A 375 46.65 -13.47 -2.54
CA VAL A 375 46.52 -14.32 -3.75
C VAL A 375 45.05 -14.64 -3.96
N LEU A 376 44.67 -14.92 -5.21
CA LEU A 376 43.34 -15.42 -5.50
C LEU A 376 43.09 -16.73 -4.73
N ALA A 377 42.00 -16.82 -4.00
CA ALA A 377 41.66 -18.06 -3.29
C ALA A 377 41.62 -19.26 -4.26
N THR A 378 41.14 -19.08 -5.48
CA THR A 378 41.12 -20.11 -6.54
C THR A 378 42.47 -20.50 -7.07
N THR A 379 43.57 -19.75 -6.81
CA THR A 379 44.93 -20.19 -7.17
C THR A 379 45.53 -21.14 -6.15
N VAL A 380 45.06 -21.09 -4.92
CA VAL A 380 45.57 -21.93 -3.80
C VAL A 380 44.57 -22.99 -3.36
N LEU A 381 43.29 -22.84 -3.68
CA LEU A 381 42.18 -23.75 -3.32
C LEU A 381 41.39 -24.19 -4.55
N ASN A 382 40.91 -25.42 -4.52
CA ASN A 382 39.96 -25.99 -5.48
C ASN A 382 38.66 -26.37 -4.79
N ASN A 383 37.60 -26.56 -5.59
CA ASN A 383 36.31 -27.10 -5.13
C ASN A 383 35.78 -26.32 -3.91
N VAL A 384 35.85 -25.00 -3.98
CA VAL A 384 35.29 -24.12 -2.92
C VAL A 384 33.79 -24.24 -2.93
N THR A 385 33.23 -24.71 -1.82
CA THR A 385 31.78 -24.80 -1.61
C THR A 385 31.41 -24.22 -0.27
N ILE A 386 30.22 -23.63 -0.20
CA ILE A 386 29.63 -23.14 1.02
C ILE A 386 28.25 -23.78 1.15
N THR A 387 27.99 -24.33 2.31
CA THR A 387 26.68 -24.88 2.66
C THR A 387 26.18 -24.20 3.92
N SER A 388 24.88 -24.02 4.00
CA SER A 388 24.25 -23.46 5.18
C SER A 388 23.01 -24.26 5.57
N SER A 389 22.72 -24.28 6.87
CA SER A 389 21.48 -24.83 7.41
C SER A 389 20.94 -23.86 8.46
N LEU A 390 19.65 -23.58 8.37
CA LEU A 390 18.96 -22.71 9.32
C LEU A 390 18.59 -23.52 10.56
N ASN A 391 18.89 -23.00 11.74
CA ASN A 391 18.61 -23.64 13.02
C ASN A 391 17.32 -23.11 13.65
N THR A 392 16.74 -23.85 14.57
CA THR A 392 15.47 -23.57 15.25
C THR A 392 15.44 -22.27 16.06
N ASN A 393 16.57 -21.68 16.36
CA ASN A 393 16.70 -20.52 17.22
C ASN A 393 17.04 -19.21 16.48
N GLY A 394 16.84 -19.18 15.13
CA GLY A 394 17.20 -18.01 14.33
C GLY A 394 18.71 -17.84 14.13
N SER A 395 19.45 -18.93 14.27
CA SER A 395 20.86 -19.02 13.90
C SER A 395 21.02 -19.91 12.66
N ALA A 396 22.17 -19.80 11.98
CA ALA A 396 22.49 -20.69 10.87
C ALA A 396 23.89 -21.27 11.05
N THR A 397 24.02 -22.55 10.74
CA THR A 397 25.33 -23.20 10.59
C THR A 397 25.82 -23.01 9.17
N ILE A 398 27.04 -22.51 9.04
CA ILE A 398 27.73 -22.35 7.77
C ILE A 398 28.95 -23.27 7.74
N ALA A 399 29.10 -24.02 6.67
CA ALA A 399 30.30 -24.77 6.40
C ALA A 399 30.95 -24.28 5.09
N PHE A 400 32.12 -23.76 5.20
CA PHE A 400 33.02 -23.51 4.08
C PHE A 400 33.87 -24.77 3.85
N ARG A 401 33.94 -25.25 2.62
CA ARG A 401 34.74 -26.40 2.25
C ARG A 401 35.57 -26.09 1.02
N ALA A 402 36.87 -26.42 1.07
CA ALA A 402 37.77 -26.24 -0.05
C ALA A 402 38.88 -27.31 -0.03
N GLN A 403 39.51 -27.56 -1.18
CA GLN A 403 40.65 -28.47 -1.29
C GLN A 403 41.93 -27.70 -1.59
N GLY A 404 43.02 -28.12 -0.99
CA GLY A 404 44.36 -27.60 -1.31
C GLY A 404 44.75 -27.89 -2.76
N LYS A 405 45.35 -26.92 -3.44
CA LYS A 405 45.85 -27.04 -4.79
C LYS A 405 47.32 -27.41 -4.79
N ALA A 406 47.77 -28.18 -5.79
CA ALA A 406 49.16 -28.58 -5.93
C ALA A 406 50.09 -27.34 -5.99
N GLY A 407 51.21 -27.40 -5.23
CA GLY A 407 52.23 -26.35 -5.21
C GLY A 407 52.10 -25.29 -4.11
N TYR A 408 51.06 -25.38 -3.30
CA TYR A 408 50.90 -24.47 -2.14
C TYR A 408 50.93 -25.32 -0.85
N GLY A 409 51.97 -25.12 -0.05
CA GLY A 409 52.12 -25.86 1.21
C GLY A 409 51.54 -25.18 2.43
N THR A 410 51.75 -23.87 2.57
CA THR A 410 51.27 -23.12 3.72
C THR A 410 50.69 -21.79 3.28
N LEU A 411 49.52 -21.47 3.80
CA LEU A 411 48.87 -20.19 3.64
C LEU A 411 49.02 -19.40 4.93
N GLN A 412 49.45 -18.14 4.84
CA GLN A 412 49.51 -17.26 6.01
C GLN A 412 48.12 -17.08 6.63
N ARG A 413 47.06 -17.02 5.80
CA ARG A 413 45.67 -16.95 6.26
C ARG A 413 44.67 -17.28 5.16
N ILE A 414 43.51 -17.74 5.62
CA ILE A 414 42.22 -17.68 4.89
C ILE A 414 41.31 -16.75 5.67
N GLU A 415 40.66 -15.84 4.98
CA GLU A 415 39.71 -14.88 5.54
C GLU A 415 38.38 -14.98 4.79
N LEU A 416 37.30 -15.18 5.53
CA LEU A 416 35.93 -15.06 5.03
C LEU A 416 35.43 -13.68 5.40
N ARG A 417 34.94 -12.95 4.42
CA ARG A 417 34.51 -11.57 4.60
C ARG A 417 33.06 -11.41 4.19
N ASP A 418 32.39 -10.58 4.96
CA ASP A 418 31.07 -10.04 4.66
C ASP A 418 30.09 -11.13 4.18
N ILE A 419 29.59 -11.89 5.14
CA ILE A 419 28.56 -12.93 4.94
C ILE A 419 27.20 -12.28 4.63
N LEU A 420 27.26 -11.13 4.01
CA LEU A 420 26.13 -10.41 3.50
C LEU A 420 26.00 -10.69 2.03
N ASP A 421 24.92 -11.31 1.68
CA ASP A 421 24.72 -11.59 0.29
C ASP A 421 23.74 -10.70 -0.43
N TYR A 422 24.27 -10.20 -1.53
CA TYR A 422 23.48 -9.65 -2.62
C TYR A 422 23.87 -10.26 -3.98
N THR A 423 24.78 -11.21 -4.01
CA THR A 423 25.21 -11.84 -5.27
C THR A 423 25.29 -13.35 -5.11
N THR A 424 24.84 -14.07 -6.13
CA THR A 424 24.96 -15.52 -6.23
C THR A 424 26.40 -16.02 -6.43
N ASP A 425 27.36 -15.10 -6.56
CA ASP A 425 28.73 -15.43 -6.90
C ASP A 425 29.70 -15.20 -5.74
N ILE A 426 30.38 -16.26 -5.33
CA ILE A 426 31.51 -16.20 -4.41
C ILE A 426 32.66 -15.46 -5.09
N ARG A 427 32.98 -14.27 -4.61
CA ARG A 427 34.17 -13.56 -5.09
C ARG A 427 35.43 -14.15 -4.48
N THR A 428 36.23 -14.79 -5.31
CA THR A 428 37.52 -15.38 -4.93
C THR A 428 38.70 -14.47 -5.25
N ASN A 429 38.45 -13.16 -5.43
CA ASN A 429 39.44 -12.18 -5.89
C ASN A 429 40.21 -11.55 -4.73
N SER A 430 41.52 -11.44 -4.88
CA SER A 430 42.46 -10.91 -3.89
C SER A 430 42.52 -9.37 -3.81
N ASN A 431 41.96 -8.66 -4.77
CA ASN A 431 42.29 -7.22 -4.98
C ASN A 431 41.08 -6.25 -4.88
N THR A 432 39.89 -6.69 -4.62
CA THR A 432 38.77 -5.74 -4.45
C THR A 432 38.47 -5.55 -2.99
N SER A 433 38.63 -4.35 -2.52
CA SER A 433 38.32 -3.91 -1.15
C SER A 433 36.85 -3.88 -0.82
N ASP A 434 36.00 -4.11 -1.80
CA ASP A 434 34.58 -3.90 -1.66
C ASP A 434 33.77 -5.11 -2.08
N CYS A 435 33.27 -5.81 -1.06
CA CYS A 435 32.00 -6.46 -1.15
C CYS A 435 30.88 -5.39 -1.04
N SER A 436 30.98 -4.35 -1.85
CA SER A 436 29.86 -3.44 -2.00
C SER A 436 28.73 -4.20 -2.67
N PRO A 437 27.62 -4.44 -1.97
CA PRO A 437 26.49 -4.98 -2.63
C PRO A 437 26.08 -4.00 -3.71
N THR A 438 26.08 -4.42 -4.96
CA THR A 438 25.13 -3.84 -5.89
C THR A 438 23.78 -4.28 -5.32
N PRO A 439 22.94 -3.39 -4.81
CA PRO A 439 21.66 -3.79 -4.30
C PRO A 439 20.87 -4.36 -5.48
N THR A 440 20.81 -5.67 -5.59
CA THR A 440 19.63 -6.27 -6.19
C THR A 440 18.51 -5.80 -5.30
N SER A 441 17.53 -5.14 -5.88
CA SER A 441 16.43 -4.45 -5.23
C SER A 441 16.07 -5.07 -3.88
N PRO A 442 15.94 -4.30 -2.81
CA PRO A 442 15.52 -4.84 -1.52
C PRO A 442 14.26 -5.67 -1.78
N ILE A 443 14.16 -6.86 -1.19
CA ILE A 443 12.96 -7.71 -1.33
C ILE A 443 11.74 -6.95 -0.83
N ILE A 444 11.94 -6.07 0.15
CA ILE A 444 10.90 -5.16 0.65
C ILE A 444 11.04 -3.83 -0.08
N PRO A 445 10.01 -3.42 -0.82
CA PRO A 445 9.98 -2.09 -1.41
C PRO A 445 9.98 -1.00 -0.33
N THR A 446 10.64 0.11 -0.61
CA THR A 446 10.79 1.25 0.31
C THR A 446 9.47 1.81 0.82
N TRP A 447 8.39 1.69 0.03
CA TRP A 447 7.06 2.16 0.43
C TRP A 447 6.43 1.35 1.57
N LEU A 448 6.89 0.13 1.88
CA LEU A 448 6.30 -0.71 2.92
C LEU A 448 6.72 -0.27 4.33
N PHE A 449 7.90 0.30 4.49
CA PHE A 449 8.41 0.68 5.81
C PHE A 449 9.05 2.06 5.77
N ASN A 450 9.46 2.55 6.93
CA ASN A 450 10.08 3.85 7.07
C ASN A 450 11.57 3.77 6.70
N ASP A 451 11.93 4.18 5.49
CA ASP A 451 13.20 4.85 5.35
C ASP A 451 12.93 6.37 5.50
N SER A 452 13.93 7.13 5.90
CA SER A 452 13.81 8.54 6.30
C SER A 452 13.24 9.48 5.22
N THR A 453 12.96 8.99 4.03
CA THR A 453 12.50 9.75 2.87
C THR A 453 11.10 9.38 2.40
N ASP A 454 10.70 8.10 2.46
CA ASP A 454 9.47 7.62 1.80
C ASP A 454 8.56 6.71 2.64
N GLY A 455 8.83 6.60 3.94
CA GLY A 455 8.16 5.64 4.82
C GLY A 455 6.67 5.89 5.01
N ASN A 456 5.85 4.90 4.66
CA ASN A 456 4.42 4.88 4.92
C ASN A 456 4.04 4.03 6.12
N ASN A 457 5.03 3.38 6.75
CA ASN A 457 4.84 2.58 7.94
C ASN A 457 3.77 1.47 7.80
N TRP A 458 3.57 0.94 6.59
CA TRP A 458 2.60 -0.14 6.37
C TRP A 458 2.85 -1.36 7.24
N HIS A 459 4.10 -1.63 7.59
CA HIS A 459 4.47 -2.73 8.49
C HIS A 459 3.86 -2.61 9.88
N GLN A 460 3.49 -1.41 10.30
CA GLN A 460 2.88 -1.14 11.60
C GLN A 460 1.41 -1.54 11.66
N VAL A 461 0.77 -1.70 10.51
CA VAL A 461 -0.64 -2.07 10.34
C VAL A 461 -0.79 -3.45 9.68
N VAL A 462 0.20 -4.33 9.87
CA VAL A 462 0.19 -5.67 9.31
C VAL A 462 0.49 -6.70 10.39
N TYR A 463 -0.51 -7.49 10.73
CA TYR A 463 -0.35 -8.68 11.54
C TYR A 463 0.12 -9.85 10.67
N TYR A 464 0.95 -10.69 11.24
CA TYR A 464 1.53 -11.84 10.56
C TYR A 464 1.53 -13.06 11.49
N ALA A 465 1.17 -14.22 10.95
CA ALA A 465 1.32 -15.48 11.65
C ALA A 465 1.89 -16.56 10.75
N VAL A 466 2.66 -17.46 11.35
CA VAL A 466 3.28 -18.62 10.69
C VAL A 466 3.02 -19.88 11.49
N ALA A 467 2.69 -20.97 10.82
CA ALA A 467 2.58 -22.27 11.45
C ALA A 467 3.96 -22.74 11.93
N GLN A 468 4.01 -23.34 13.12
CA GLN A 468 5.27 -23.75 13.74
C GLN A 468 6.10 -24.69 12.85
N GLY A 469 5.45 -25.61 12.13
CA GLY A 469 6.13 -26.51 11.19
C GLY A 469 6.82 -25.80 10.03
N TYR A 470 6.38 -24.60 9.67
CA TYR A 470 6.92 -23.81 8.55
C TYR A 470 7.77 -22.62 8.97
N ALA A 471 7.96 -22.43 10.29
CA ALA A 471 8.91 -21.47 10.84
C ALA A 471 10.34 -22.04 10.82
N PRO A 472 11.39 -21.25 11.08
CA PRO A 472 12.75 -21.73 11.11
C PRO A 472 12.94 -22.92 12.05
N GLY A 473 13.47 -24.03 11.52
CA GLY A 473 13.66 -25.29 12.22
C GLY A 473 12.41 -26.16 12.39
N GLY A 474 11.32 -25.80 11.75
CA GLY A 474 10.15 -26.67 11.64
C GLY A 474 10.37 -27.88 10.71
N ASP A 475 9.46 -28.82 10.76
CA ASP A 475 9.50 -30.08 10.00
C ASP A 475 8.81 -30.00 8.63
N HIS A 476 8.34 -28.82 8.24
CA HIS A 476 7.58 -28.54 7.02
C HIS A 476 6.28 -29.36 6.90
N THR A 477 5.68 -29.70 8.03
CA THR A 477 4.42 -30.44 8.07
C THR A 477 3.44 -29.81 9.07
N CYS A 478 2.17 -30.21 8.97
CA CYS A 478 1.15 -29.89 9.96
C CYS A 478 0.87 -31.08 10.91
N THR A 479 1.73 -32.10 10.91
CA THR A 479 1.51 -33.35 11.66
C THR A 479 2.00 -33.27 13.08
N THR A 480 3.16 -32.65 13.30
CA THR A 480 3.77 -32.49 14.64
C THR A 480 3.20 -31.27 15.38
N SER A 481 2.91 -30.22 14.65
CA SER A 481 2.28 -29.01 15.14
C SER A 481 1.18 -28.57 14.18
N PRO A 482 0.02 -28.12 14.68
CA PRO A 482 -1.09 -27.73 13.80
C PRO A 482 -0.72 -26.54 12.92
N CYS A 483 -1.22 -26.56 11.68
CA CYS A 483 -1.19 -25.42 10.80
C CYS A 483 -2.24 -24.37 11.19
N LEU A 484 -2.17 -23.22 10.54
CA LEU A 484 -3.14 -22.15 10.74
C LEU A 484 -4.47 -22.51 10.05
N THR A 485 -5.58 -22.09 10.62
CA THR A 485 -6.91 -22.24 10.05
C THR A 485 -7.45 -20.86 9.66
N VAL A 486 -8.01 -20.74 8.46
CA VAL A 486 -8.70 -19.53 8.01
C VAL A 486 -10.14 -19.88 7.67
N ASN A 487 -11.07 -19.53 8.54
CA ASN A 487 -12.50 -19.70 8.33
C ASN A 487 -12.99 -18.78 7.20
N GLY A 488 -14.01 -19.23 6.46
CA GLY A 488 -14.54 -18.46 5.32
C GLY A 488 -13.75 -18.62 4.01
N GLN A 489 -12.71 -19.46 3.99
CA GLN A 489 -11.96 -19.82 2.77
C GLN A 489 -12.04 -21.33 2.49
N SER A 490 -12.03 -21.68 1.21
CA SER A 490 -11.94 -23.08 0.79
C SER A 490 -10.60 -23.69 1.21
N GLY A 491 -10.60 -24.87 1.83
CA GLY A 491 -9.38 -25.53 2.33
C GLY A 491 -8.74 -24.77 3.50
N GLY A 492 -9.54 -24.31 4.45
CA GLY A 492 -9.11 -23.37 5.50
C GLY A 492 -8.13 -23.88 6.54
N SER A 493 -7.92 -25.21 6.73
CA SER A 493 -7.27 -25.78 7.90
C SER A 493 -5.76 -26.08 7.78
N ASP A 494 -5.14 -25.85 6.61
CA ASP A 494 -3.75 -26.29 6.36
C ASP A 494 -2.84 -25.12 5.97
N LYS A 495 -3.08 -23.93 6.49
CA LYS A 495 -2.34 -22.74 6.07
C LYS A 495 -0.98 -22.66 6.75
N GLN A 496 0.06 -22.42 5.95
CA GLN A 496 1.44 -22.33 6.41
C GLN A 496 1.75 -20.96 7.03
N ALA A 497 1.24 -19.90 6.41
CA ALA A 497 1.35 -18.54 6.92
C ALA A 497 0.17 -17.68 6.47
N VAL A 498 -0.17 -16.69 7.27
CA VAL A 498 -1.19 -15.68 6.96
C VAL A 498 -0.67 -14.27 7.23
N VAL A 499 -1.18 -13.33 6.46
CA VAL A 499 -1.02 -11.89 6.64
C VAL A 499 -2.40 -11.31 6.85
N ILE A 500 -2.57 -10.47 7.85
CA ILE A 500 -3.80 -9.73 8.09
C ILE A 500 -3.48 -8.24 7.99
N MET A 501 -4.13 -7.56 7.06
CA MET A 501 -4.16 -6.11 7.02
C MET A 501 -5.17 -5.66 8.06
N THR A 502 -4.68 -5.00 9.11
CA THR A 502 -5.50 -4.66 10.28
C THR A 502 -6.40 -3.46 10.05
N SER A 503 -6.30 -2.83 8.87
CA SER A 503 -7.05 -1.62 8.51
C SER A 503 -6.86 -0.47 9.52
N GLY A 504 -7.66 0.59 9.44
CA GLY A 504 -7.62 1.67 10.42
C GLY A 504 -8.30 1.29 11.72
N ALA A 505 -7.81 1.83 12.83
CA ALA A 505 -8.35 1.55 14.16
C ALA A 505 -9.86 1.83 14.23
N LEU A 506 -10.62 0.87 14.73
CA LEU A 506 -12.03 1.05 15.04
C LEU A 506 -12.20 1.91 16.30
N ALA A 507 -13.41 2.40 16.56
CA ALA A 507 -13.70 3.32 17.66
C ALA A 507 -13.29 2.80 19.07
N SER A 508 -13.14 1.48 19.24
CA SER A 508 -12.70 0.83 20.46
C SER A 508 -11.21 0.52 20.51
N GLN A 509 -10.47 0.80 19.46
CA GLN A 509 -9.06 0.49 19.28
C GLN A 509 -8.20 1.76 19.34
N THR A 510 -6.91 1.58 19.56
CA THR A 510 -5.91 2.65 19.53
C THR A 510 -5.16 2.61 18.20
N ASP A 511 -4.83 3.78 17.64
CA ASP A 511 -4.03 3.90 16.43
C ASP A 511 -2.69 3.14 16.55
N HIS A 512 -2.28 2.50 15.47
CA HIS A 512 -1.06 1.69 15.43
C HIS A 512 0.22 2.55 15.35
N PRO A 513 1.37 2.05 15.83
CA PRO A 513 1.58 0.74 16.45
C PRO A 513 1.28 0.75 17.96
N THR A 514 0.72 -0.35 18.46
CA THR A 514 0.47 -0.55 19.90
C THR A 514 1.07 -1.86 20.40
N GLY A 515 1.04 -2.08 21.72
CA GLY A 515 1.50 -3.32 22.35
C GLY A 515 0.42 -4.40 22.48
N THR A 516 -0.79 -4.16 22.02
CA THR A 516 -1.98 -4.95 22.35
C THR A 516 -2.59 -5.58 21.10
N LEU A 517 -2.80 -6.89 21.10
CA LEU A 517 -3.40 -7.62 19.97
C LEU A 517 -4.79 -7.11 19.58
N THR A 518 -5.62 -6.78 20.57
CA THR A 518 -7.00 -6.30 20.38
C THR A 518 -7.08 -4.90 19.78
N ASP A 519 -5.98 -4.16 19.72
CA ASP A 519 -5.91 -2.92 18.95
C ASP A 519 -5.69 -3.17 17.46
N TYR A 520 -5.19 -4.36 17.10
CA TYR A 520 -4.90 -4.74 15.72
C TYR A 520 -6.02 -5.54 15.07
N LEU A 521 -6.66 -6.42 15.82
CA LEU A 521 -7.54 -7.44 15.25
C LEU A 521 -8.89 -7.47 15.96
N GLU A 522 -9.91 -7.96 15.25
CA GLU A 522 -11.27 -8.08 15.75
C GLU A 522 -11.72 -9.55 15.88
N ASP A 523 -12.75 -9.76 16.66
CA ASP A 523 -13.48 -11.03 16.83
C ASP A 523 -12.52 -12.23 17.07
N GLU A 524 -12.64 -13.28 16.27
CA GLU A 524 -11.78 -14.47 16.35
C GLU A 524 -10.33 -14.16 16.04
N ASN A 525 -10.05 -13.21 15.15
CA ASN A 525 -8.69 -12.80 14.82
C ASN A 525 -7.94 -12.20 16.01
N ALA A 526 -8.65 -11.57 16.95
CA ALA A 526 -8.10 -11.05 18.20
C ALA A 526 -7.88 -12.13 19.27
N THR A 527 -8.26 -13.38 19.01
CA THR A 527 -8.05 -14.48 19.94
C THR A 527 -6.65 -15.08 19.75
N PRO A 528 -5.84 -15.25 20.82
CA PRO A 528 -4.48 -15.76 20.69
C PRO A 528 -4.46 -17.28 20.41
N ASN A 529 -4.96 -17.70 19.28
CA ASN A 529 -5.00 -19.08 18.80
C ASN A 529 -4.47 -19.16 17.36
N LEU A 530 -4.71 -20.28 16.66
CA LEU A 530 -4.27 -20.51 15.29
C LEU A 530 -5.42 -20.40 14.29
N ILE A 531 -6.53 -19.78 14.68
CA ILE A 531 -7.76 -19.68 13.88
C ILE A 531 -7.98 -18.21 13.52
N TYR A 532 -8.21 -17.96 12.26
CA TYR A 532 -8.50 -16.64 11.70
C TYR A 532 -9.79 -16.67 10.90
N GLU A 533 -10.46 -15.54 10.81
CA GLU A 533 -11.72 -15.40 10.08
C GLU A 533 -11.57 -14.38 8.94
N ASN A 534 -12.10 -14.74 7.79
CA ASN A 534 -12.23 -13.84 6.65
C ASN A 534 -13.72 -13.47 6.50
N LYS A 535 -14.11 -12.33 7.05
CA LYS A 535 -15.47 -11.80 7.04
C LYS A 535 -15.61 -10.59 6.13
N THR A 536 -16.85 -10.26 5.81
CA THR A 536 -17.17 -8.98 5.16
C THR A 536 -16.96 -7.83 6.14
N ARG A 537 -16.34 -6.76 5.69
CA ARG A 537 -16.15 -5.53 6.48
C ARG A 537 -17.47 -4.99 7.03
N SER A 538 -17.43 -4.50 8.24
CA SER A 538 -18.54 -3.87 8.96
C SER A 538 -18.01 -2.76 9.87
N SER A 539 -18.88 -2.10 10.63
CA SER A 539 -18.47 -1.11 11.64
C SER A 539 -17.73 -1.71 12.86
N THR A 540 -17.70 -3.03 12.99
CA THR A 540 -17.06 -3.76 14.11
C THR A 540 -16.04 -4.79 13.66
N PHE A 541 -15.81 -4.94 12.36
CA PHE A 541 -14.84 -5.88 11.78
C PHE A 541 -14.29 -5.32 10.46
N ASN A 542 -13.00 -5.07 10.39
CA ASN A 542 -12.38 -4.52 9.19
C ASN A 542 -11.11 -5.27 8.74
N ASP A 543 -10.72 -6.33 9.42
CA ASP A 543 -9.58 -7.18 9.07
C ASP A 543 -9.66 -7.78 7.67
N GLN A 544 -8.54 -7.77 6.94
CA GLN A 544 -8.42 -8.48 5.66
C GLN A 544 -7.39 -9.59 5.77
N VAL A 545 -7.87 -10.84 5.82
CA VAL A 545 -7.01 -12.02 5.92
C VAL A 545 -6.54 -12.48 4.54
N ILE A 546 -5.24 -12.60 4.37
CA ILE A 546 -4.57 -13.04 3.13
C ILE A 546 -3.74 -14.28 3.44
N THR A 547 -4.11 -15.40 2.87
CA THR A 547 -3.34 -16.64 2.97
C THR A 547 -2.08 -16.55 2.12
N VAL A 548 -0.92 -16.74 2.73
CA VAL A 548 0.38 -16.70 2.05
C VAL A 548 0.58 -17.97 1.25
N ALA A 549 0.45 -19.12 1.90
CA ALA A 549 0.51 -20.41 1.26
C ALA A 549 -0.45 -21.40 1.94
N PRO A 550 -1.04 -22.30 1.13
CA PRO A 550 -1.94 -23.33 1.62
C PRO A 550 -1.21 -24.40 2.43
#